data_b15cc021c015b758f71f750fcb6bcc19
#
_entry.id   b15cc021c015b758f71f750fcb6bcc19
#
_cell.length_a   1.000
_cell.length_b   1.000
_cell.length_c   1.000
_cell.angle_alpha   90.00
_cell.angle_beta   90.00
_cell.angle_gamma   90.00
#
_symmetry.space_group_name_H-M   'P 1'
#
loop_
_entity.id
_entity.type
_entity.pdbx_description
1 polymer ?
#
loop_
_entity_poly.entity_id
_entity_poly.type
_entity_poly.pdbx_seq_one_letter_code
_entity_poly.pdbx_strand_id
1 'polypeptide(L)'
;MNPSIIKQLIEAGMAGAQVEVMGDDGVHFEARVISEAFAGKLPLARHRMVYATLGDKMGGEIHALALKTLTPEEAAKAGVA
;
A
#
# COMPACT_ATOMS: atom_id res chain seq x y z
N MET A 1 15.14 4.77 -2.59
CA MET A 1 13.89 5.11 -1.89
C MET A 1 13.82 4.32 -0.60
N ASN A 2 13.48 4.97 0.50
CA ASN A 2 13.35 4.34 1.81
C ASN A 2 11.92 3.83 1.99
N PRO A 3 11.72 2.59 2.48
CA PRO A 3 10.36 2.06 2.71
C PRO A 3 9.50 2.96 3.61
N SER A 4 10.09 3.65 4.58
CA SER A 4 9.31 4.53 5.46
C SER A 4 8.72 5.73 4.72
N ILE A 5 9.35 6.19 3.66
CA ILE A 5 8.83 7.28 2.84
C ILE A 5 7.59 6.81 2.08
N ILE A 6 7.64 5.60 1.52
CA ILE A 6 6.48 5.01 0.84
C ILE A 6 5.32 4.86 1.82
N LYS A 7 5.59 4.35 3.01
CA LYS A 7 4.58 4.22 4.07
C LYS A 7 3.93 5.57 4.39
N GLN A 8 4.74 6.61 4.58
CA GLN A 8 4.24 7.95 4.91
C GLN A 8 3.37 8.52 3.79
N LEU A 9 3.75 8.32 2.53
CA LEU A 9 2.97 8.79 1.39
C LEU A 9 1.60 8.12 1.33
N ILE A 10 1.57 6.80 1.53
CA ILE A 10 0.31 6.07 1.53
C ILE A 10 -0.57 6.51 2.69
N GLU A 11 0.00 6.62 3.89
CA GLU A 11 -0.74 7.06 5.07
C GLU A 11 -1.31 8.47 4.90
N ALA A 12 -0.54 9.36 4.28
CA ALA A 12 -1.00 10.73 4.04
C ALA A 12 -2.14 10.78 3.03
N GLY A 13 -2.12 9.90 2.04
CA GLY A 13 -3.15 9.86 1.00
C GLY A 13 -4.35 8.99 1.34
N MET A 14 -4.26 8.15 2.37
CA MET A 14 -5.35 7.25 2.79
C MET A 14 -5.47 7.29 4.30
N ALA A 15 -6.19 8.28 4.80
CA ALA A 15 -6.37 8.49 6.24
C ALA A 15 -6.96 7.23 6.90
N GLY A 16 -6.39 6.83 8.03
CA GLY A 16 -6.85 5.66 8.79
C GLY A 16 -6.34 4.33 8.28
N ALA A 17 -5.62 4.29 7.15
CA ALA A 17 -5.06 3.05 6.64
C ALA A 17 -3.91 2.56 7.53
N GLN A 18 -3.82 1.24 7.68
CA GLN A 18 -2.67 0.61 8.33
C GLN A 18 -1.73 0.15 7.23
N VAL A 19 -0.51 0.65 7.24
CA VAL A 19 0.43 0.43 6.15
C VAL A 19 1.73 -0.17 6.68
N GLU A 20 2.16 -1.25 6.04
CA GLU A 20 3.49 -1.82 6.25
C GLU A 20 4.21 -1.90 4.91
N VAL A 21 5.43 -1.42 4.86
CA VAL A 21 6.25 -1.46 3.66
C VAL A 21 7.58 -2.10 3.99
N MET A 22 7.97 -3.07 3.16
CA MET A 22 9.23 -3.79 3.31
C MET A 22 10.03 -3.68 2.01
N GLY A 23 11.34 -3.63 2.15
CA GLY A 23 12.28 -3.59 1.04
C GLY A 23 13.66 -3.30 1.56
N ASP A 24 14.65 -4.04 1.10
CA ASP A 24 16.02 -3.96 1.61
C ASP A 24 17.06 -3.52 0.57
N ASP A 25 16.67 -3.46 -0.71
CA ASP A 25 17.58 -3.07 -1.78
C ASP A 25 17.37 -1.66 -2.33
N GLY A 26 16.36 -0.94 -1.82
CA GLY A 26 16.05 0.42 -2.26
C GLY A 26 15.33 0.51 -3.60
N VAL A 27 15.00 -0.61 -4.22
CA VAL A 27 14.40 -0.68 -5.56
C VAL A 27 13.10 -1.48 -5.57
N HIS A 28 13.11 -2.66 -4.93
CA HIS A 28 11.97 -3.57 -4.87
C HIS A 28 11.29 -3.45 -3.51
N PHE A 29 9.96 -3.28 -3.51
CA PHE A 29 9.19 -3.06 -2.28
C PHE A 29 7.96 -3.94 -2.26
N GLU A 30 7.53 -4.28 -1.03
CA GLU A 30 6.25 -4.91 -0.77
C GLU A 30 5.49 -4.04 0.22
N ALA A 31 4.23 -3.75 -0.07
CA ALA A 31 3.37 -2.99 0.83
C ALA A 31 2.10 -3.76 1.13
N ARG A 32 1.75 -3.80 2.41
CA ARG A 32 0.44 -4.29 2.87
C ARG A 32 -0.34 -3.09 3.37
N VAL A 33 -1.51 -2.86 2.77
CA VAL A 33 -2.37 -1.74 3.10
C VAL A 33 -3.72 -2.26 3.54
N ILE A 34 -4.12 -1.94 4.75
CA ILE A 34 -5.40 -2.31 5.33
C ILE A 34 -6.25 -1.05 5.46
N SER A 35 -7.41 -1.02 4.78
CA SER A 35 -8.26 0.17 4.79
C SER A 35 -9.71 -0.19 4.55
N GLU A 36 -10.60 0.46 5.29
CA GLU A 36 -12.04 0.35 5.06
C GLU A 36 -12.44 0.89 3.69
N ALA A 37 -11.65 1.78 3.12
CA ALA A 37 -11.91 2.34 1.79
C ALA A 37 -11.88 1.29 0.69
N PHE A 38 -11.30 0.12 0.94
CA PHE A 38 -11.26 -0.98 -0.02
C PHE A 38 -12.55 -1.82 -0.05
N ALA A 39 -13.47 -1.60 0.86
CA ALA A 39 -14.70 -2.39 0.93
C ALA A 39 -15.49 -2.26 -0.38
N GLY A 40 -15.92 -3.41 -0.91
CA GLY A 40 -16.68 -3.46 -2.16
C GLY A 40 -15.86 -3.23 -3.42
N LYS A 41 -14.53 -3.09 -3.31
CA LYS A 41 -13.67 -2.85 -4.46
C LYS A 41 -12.86 -4.09 -4.82
N LEU A 42 -12.70 -4.34 -6.12
CA LEU A 42 -11.86 -5.41 -6.63
C LEU A 42 -10.37 -5.05 -6.51
N PRO A 43 -9.48 -6.04 -6.54
CA PRO A 43 -8.04 -5.79 -6.33
C PRO A 43 -7.43 -4.70 -7.21
N LEU A 44 -7.80 -4.66 -8.50
CA LEU A 44 -7.25 -3.64 -9.40
C LEU A 44 -7.62 -2.22 -8.96
N ALA A 45 -8.87 -2.02 -8.56
CA ALA A 45 -9.32 -0.71 -8.08
C ALA A 45 -8.58 -0.32 -6.79
N ARG A 46 -8.38 -1.28 -5.88
CA ARG A 46 -7.64 -1.06 -4.64
C ARG A 46 -6.20 -0.65 -4.93
N HIS A 47 -5.54 -1.34 -5.87
CA HIS A 47 -4.16 -1.04 -6.24
C HIS A 47 -4.05 0.37 -6.83
N ARG A 48 -5.00 0.76 -7.67
CA ARG A 48 -5.04 2.12 -8.23
C ARG A 48 -5.17 3.18 -7.15
N MET A 49 -5.95 2.92 -6.11
CA MET A 49 -6.08 3.83 -4.99
C MET A 49 -4.74 4.05 -4.28
N VAL A 50 -3.98 2.97 -4.06
CA VAL A 50 -2.67 3.05 -3.43
C VAL A 50 -1.68 3.77 -4.34
N TYR A 51 -1.63 3.42 -5.61
CA TYR A 51 -0.72 4.07 -6.56
C TYR A 51 -0.98 5.56 -6.66
N ALA A 52 -2.23 5.98 -6.56
CA ALA A 52 -2.57 7.40 -6.60
C ALA A 52 -1.93 8.20 -5.46
N THR A 53 -1.70 7.56 -4.31
CA THR A 53 -1.04 8.23 -3.17
C THR A 53 0.44 8.47 -3.43
N LEU A 54 1.04 7.70 -4.32
CA LEU A 54 2.47 7.77 -4.62
C LEU A 54 2.79 8.73 -5.76
N GLY A 55 1.77 9.11 -6.53
CA GLY A 55 1.91 10.08 -7.61
C GLY A 55 2.94 9.63 -8.64
N ASP A 56 3.81 10.55 -9.03
CA ASP A 56 4.83 10.31 -10.06
C ASP A 56 6.05 9.54 -9.54
N LYS A 57 6.08 9.15 -8.28
CA LYS A 57 7.17 8.34 -7.74
C LYS A 57 7.17 6.91 -8.29
N MET A 58 5.98 6.41 -8.65
CA MET A 58 5.88 5.11 -9.33
C MET A 58 6.43 5.23 -10.74
N GLY A 59 7.35 4.31 -11.09
CA GLY A 59 8.04 4.34 -12.38
C GLY A 59 9.28 5.22 -12.38
N GLY A 60 9.45 6.09 -11.37
CA GLY A 60 10.64 6.89 -11.17
C GLY A 60 11.49 6.30 -10.05
N GLU A 61 11.33 6.81 -8.83
CA GLU A 61 12.09 6.34 -7.67
C GLU A 61 11.66 4.96 -7.20
N ILE A 62 10.41 4.55 -7.48
CA ILE A 62 9.88 3.24 -7.13
C ILE A 62 9.73 2.44 -8.42
N HIS A 63 10.59 1.44 -8.61
CA HIS A 63 10.57 0.62 -9.82
C HIS A 63 9.62 -0.55 -9.72
N ALA A 64 9.51 -1.17 -8.56
CA ALA A 64 8.63 -2.32 -8.35
C ALA A 64 8.01 -2.24 -6.97
N LEU A 65 6.70 -2.35 -6.92
CA LEU A 65 5.95 -2.35 -5.67
C LEU A 65 4.86 -3.42 -5.75
N ALA A 66 5.05 -4.50 -4.99
CA ALA A 66 4.05 -5.53 -4.83
C ALA A 66 3.07 -5.07 -3.75
N LEU A 67 1.77 -5.14 -4.05
CA LEU A 67 0.73 -4.69 -3.14
C LEU A 67 -0.12 -5.83 -2.64
N LYS A 68 -0.42 -5.80 -1.34
CA LYS A 68 -1.45 -6.60 -0.73
C LYS A 68 -2.43 -5.63 -0.07
N THR A 69 -3.66 -5.63 -0.55
CA THR A 69 -4.70 -4.69 -0.12
C THR A 69 -5.85 -5.45 0.53
N LEU A 70 -6.18 -5.07 1.75
CA LEU A 70 -7.16 -5.78 2.57
C LEU A 70 -8.10 -4.78 3.23
N THR A 71 -9.37 -5.18 3.40
CA THR A 71 -10.23 -4.49 4.36
C THR A 71 -9.86 -4.97 5.77
N PRO A 72 -10.24 -4.23 6.83
CA PRO A 72 -10.03 -4.71 8.20
C PRO A 72 -10.62 -6.08 8.46
N GLU A 73 -11.79 -6.37 7.88
CA GLU A 73 -12.43 -7.68 8.01
C GLU A 73 -11.60 -8.78 7.35
N GLU A 74 -11.12 -8.53 6.13
CA GLU A 74 -10.25 -9.48 5.42
C GLU A 74 -8.94 -9.71 6.18
N ALA A 75 -8.37 -8.65 6.72
CA ALA A 75 -7.13 -8.74 7.51
C ALA A 75 -7.34 -9.57 8.78
N ALA A 76 -8.46 -9.39 9.46
CA ALA A 76 -8.78 -10.18 10.65
C ALA A 76 -8.93 -11.67 10.31
N LYS A 77 -9.60 -11.99 9.20
CA LYS A 77 -9.76 -13.37 8.73
C LYS A 77 -8.43 -14.00 8.36
N ALA A 78 -7.52 -13.20 7.80
CA ALA A 78 -6.19 -13.67 7.40
C ALA A 78 -5.21 -13.74 8.57
N GLY A 79 -5.57 -13.23 9.75
CA GLY A 79 -4.71 -13.22 10.92
C GLY A 79 -3.59 -12.19 10.87
N VAL A 80 -3.76 -11.11 10.13
CA VAL A 80 -2.73 -10.06 9.95
C VAL A 80 -3.11 -8.72 10.56
N ALA A 81 -4.25 -8.64 11.21
CA ALA A 81 -4.69 -7.40 11.85
C ALA A 81 -4.40 -7.42 13.34
#